data_0e0db8c2161caeaa21568183e25134f3
#
_entry.id   0e0db8c2161caeaa21568183e25134f3
#
_cell.length_a   1.000
_cell.length_b   1.000
_cell.length_c   1.000
_cell.angle_alpha   90.00
_cell.angle_beta   90.00
_cell.angle_gamma   90.00
#
_symmetry.space_group_name_H-M   'P 1'
#
loop_
_entity.id
_entity.type
_entity.pdbx_description
1 polymer ?
#
loop_
_entity_poly.entity_id
_entity_poly.type
_entity_poly.pdbx_seq_one_letter_code
_entity_poly.pdbx_strand_id
1 'polypeptide(L)'
;MVRMVYRVRNMKYVVLVSHGTFAPGLKSVLAMLAGGEREDVISVGLEDGMSADTFAENFRNAISGIKSEDEIILLGDIIGGSPMTNALEQISKKGLEEQTVVFGGMNLAMALTATLMKDDVDTELLKDSLISEAKNAIKEFVLDSGADDEEDEI
;
A
#
# COMPACT_ATOMS: atom_id res chain seq x y z
N MET A 1 11.15 0.69 42.15
CA MET A 1 11.34 1.51 40.95
C MET A 1 10.84 0.73 39.74
N VAL A 2 9.66 1.08 39.24
CA VAL A 2 9.08 0.40 38.08
C VAL A 2 9.73 1.03 36.83
N ARG A 3 10.57 0.26 36.15
CA ARG A 3 11.04 0.66 34.82
C ARG A 3 9.85 0.59 33.86
N MET A 4 9.31 1.73 33.47
CA MET A 4 8.44 1.78 32.32
C MET A 4 9.25 1.40 31.09
N VAL A 5 9.05 0.16 30.62
CA VAL A 5 9.54 -0.25 29.31
C VAL A 5 8.60 0.38 28.29
N TYR A 6 9.00 1.50 27.70
CA TYR A 6 8.34 2.01 26.51
C TYR A 6 8.58 1.00 25.39
N ARG A 7 7.57 0.17 25.12
CA ARG A 7 7.57 -0.58 23.87
C ARG A 7 7.49 0.44 22.75
N VAL A 8 8.61 0.62 22.06
CA VAL A 8 8.60 1.30 20.77
C VAL A 8 7.67 0.47 19.88
N ARG A 9 6.49 1.01 19.55
CA ARG A 9 5.60 0.36 18.59
C ARG A 9 6.26 0.43 17.24
N ASN A 10 6.59 -0.73 16.67
CA ASN A 10 6.99 -0.84 15.29
C ASN A 10 5.84 -0.34 14.41
N MET A 11 6.16 0.50 13.45
CA MET A 11 5.17 0.96 12.48
C MET A 11 5.08 -0.02 11.32
N LYS A 12 3.89 -0.12 10.75
CA LYS A 12 3.65 -0.79 9.48
C LYS A 12 3.26 0.26 8.46
N TYR A 13 4.02 0.33 7.37
CA TYR A 13 3.81 1.29 6.31
C TYR A 13 3.14 0.64 5.12
N VAL A 14 2.13 1.28 4.55
CA VAL A 14 1.61 0.96 3.23
C VAL A 14 2.32 1.86 2.23
N VAL A 15 3.09 1.28 1.34
CA VAL A 15 3.86 2.00 0.33
C VAL A 15 3.31 1.67 -1.05
N LEU A 16 2.83 2.69 -1.75
CA LEU A 16 2.20 2.57 -3.06
C LEU A 16 3.15 3.05 -4.14
N VAL A 17 3.41 2.21 -5.13
CA VAL A 17 4.23 2.60 -6.30
C VAL A 17 3.48 2.31 -7.59
N SER A 18 3.63 3.17 -8.56
CA SER A 18 2.94 3.01 -9.85
C SER A 18 3.61 3.78 -10.97
N HIS A 19 3.20 3.47 -12.20
CA HIS A 19 3.36 4.36 -13.33
C HIS A 19 2.42 5.57 -13.16
N GLY A 20 2.84 6.72 -13.66
CA GLY A 20 2.04 7.94 -13.66
C GLY A 20 1.60 8.38 -12.27
N THR A 21 0.40 8.91 -12.20
CA THR A 21 -0.20 9.44 -10.97
C THR A 21 -1.13 8.47 -10.25
N PHE A 22 -1.11 7.19 -10.62
CA PHE A 22 -2.01 6.20 -10.03
C PHE A 22 -1.79 6.03 -8.52
N ALA A 23 -0.55 5.85 -8.08
CA ALA A 23 -0.24 5.69 -6.66
C ALA A 23 -0.58 6.95 -5.84
N PRO A 24 -0.18 8.16 -6.23
CA PRO A 24 -0.63 9.37 -5.55
C PRO A 24 -2.15 9.56 -5.54
N GLY A 25 -2.82 9.24 -6.65
CA GLY A 25 -4.28 9.28 -6.73
C GLY A 25 -4.94 8.29 -5.77
N LEU A 26 -4.43 7.07 -5.70
CA LEU A 26 -4.91 6.07 -4.77
C LEU A 26 -4.71 6.51 -3.31
N LYS A 27 -3.56 7.09 -2.98
CA LYS A 27 -3.32 7.68 -1.66
C LYS A 27 -4.35 8.75 -1.32
N SER A 28 -4.72 9.61 -2.28
CA SER A 28 -5.73 10.64 -2.05
C SER A 28 -7.10 10.05 -1.69
N VAL A 29 -7.46 8.92 -2.31
CA VAL A 29 -8.71 8.21 -2.00
C VAL A 29 -8.65 7.55 -0.62
N LEU A 30 -7.51 6.97 -0.27
CA LEU A 30 -7.30 6.41 1.07
C LEU A 30 -7.45 7.49 2.16
N ALA A 31 -6.97 8.69 1.91
CA ALA A 31 -7.18 9.81 2.83
C ALA A 31 -8.66 10.14 3.04
N MET A 32 -9.48 10.02 2.00
CA MET A 32 -10.92 10.23 2.12
C MET A 32 -11.62 9.11 2.91
N LEU A 33 -11.19 7.86 2.74
CA LEU A 33 -11.90 6.69 3.26
C LEU A 33 -11.32 6.13 4.56
N ALA A 34 -10.07 6.44 4.88
CA ALA A 34 -9.35 5.88 6.03
C ALA A 34 -8.99 6.92 7.10
N GLY A 35 -9.78 7.96 7.22
CA GLY A 35 -9.68 8.90 8.34
C GLY A 35 -8.76 10.09 8.14
N GLY A 36 -8.42 10.46 6.91
CA GLY A 36 -7.59 11.61 6.58
C GLY A 36 -6.18 11.24 6.14
N GLU A 37 -5.30 12.22 6.02
CA GLU A 37 -3.90 11.96 5.67
C GLU A 37 -3.20 11.15 6.78
N ARG A 38 -2.42 10.18 6.34
CA ARG A 38 -1.73 9.24 7.24
C ARG A 38 -0.24 9.22 6.92
N GLU A 39 0.58 9.34 7.95
CA GLU A 39 2.03 9.23 7.84
C GLU A 39 2.48 7.80 7.48
N ASP A 40 1.65 6.80 7.76
CA ASP A 40 1.90 5.40 7.48
C ASP A 40 1.49 4.96 6.08
N VAL A 41 1.01 5.89 5.24
CA VAL A 41 0.72 5.67 3.82
C VAL A 41 1.62 6.56 2.98
N ILE A 42 2.46 5.94 2.17
CA ILE A 42 3.45 6.59 1.32
C ILE A 42 3.13 6.25 -0.13
N SER A 43 3.24 7.22 -1.04
CA SER A 43 3.06 6.97 -2.46
C SER A 43 4.16 7.61 -3.30
N VAL A 44 4.62 6.88 -4.31
CA VAL A 44 5.60 7.38 -5.28
C VAL A 44 5.18 6.92 -6.68
N GLY A 45 5.05 7.86 -7.60
CA GLY A 45 4.70 7.60 -8.98
C GLY A 45 5.88 7.84 -9.93
N LEU A 46 6.04 6.95 -10.91
CA LEU A 46 6.94 7.18 -12.04
C LEU A 46 6.17 7.99 -13.08
N GLU A 47 6.32 9.31 -13.01
CA GLU A 47 5.62 10.21 -13.91
C GLU A 47 6.15 10.10 -15.34
N ASP A 48 5.30 10.48 -16.31
CA ASP A 48 5.68 10.48 -17.71
C ASP A 48 6.92 11.36 -17.94
N GLY A 49 7.93 10.80 -18.61
CA GLY A 49 9.20 11.47 -18.84
C GLY A 49 10.20 11.44 -17.68
N MET A 50 9.82 10.91 -16.53
CA MET A 50 10.72 10.76 -15.40
C MET A 50 11.70 9.62 -15.63
N SER A 51 12.98 9.85 -15.31
CA SER A 51 13.99 8.79 -15.38
C SER A 51 13.85 7.80 -14.22
N ALA A 52 14.35 6.59 -14.43
CA ALA A 52 14.43 5.59 -13.37
C ALA A 52 15.27 6.08 -12.18
N ASP A 53 16.35 6.83 -12.44
CA ASP A 53 17.20 7.37 -11.38
C ASP A 53 16.47 8.43 -10.54
N THR A 54 15.68 9.29 -11.17
CA THR A 54 14.86 10.28 -10.45
C THR A 54 13.79 9.60 -9.61
N PHE A 55 13.13 8.59 -10.16
CA PHE A 55 12.16 7.79 -9.40
C PHE A 55 12.82 7.13 -8.18
N ALA A 56 13.98 6.49 -8.38
CA ALA A 56 14.71 5.84 -7.31
C ALA A 56 15.10 6.81 -6.19
N GLU A 57 15.53 8.02 -6.54
CA GLU A 57 15.84 9.07 -5.57
C GLU A 57 14.59 9.52 -4.81
N ASN A 58 13.49 9.76 -5.51
CA ASN A 58 12.21 10.13 -4.89
C ASN A 58 11.71 9.03 -3.95
N PHE A 59 11.83 7.79 -4.36
CA PHE A 59 11.44 6.64 -3.54
C PHE A 59 12.32 6.53 -2.28
N ARG A 60 13.61 6.64 -2.44
CA ARG A 60 14.58 6.61 -1.32
C ARG A 60 14.26 7.70 -0.29
N ASN A 61 13.97 8.90 -0.75
CA ASN A 61 13.59 10.01 0.11
C ASN A 61 12.25 9.72 0.82
N ALA A 62 11.29 9.17 0.11
CA ALA A 62 9.96 8.87 0.66
C ALA A 62 10.01 7.83 1.79
N ILE A 63 10.90 6.84 1.70
CA ILE A 63 11.05 5.81 2.73
C ILE A 63 12.13 6.11 3.75
N SER A 64 12.70 7.30 3.74
CA SER A 64 13.84 7.65 4.60
C SER A 64 13.55 7.53 6.10
N GLY A 65 12.30 7.70 6.51
CA GLY A 65 11.88 7.57 7.90
C GLY A 65 11.57 6.15 8.36
N ILE A 66 11.59 5.16 7.46
CA ILE A 66 11.30 3.77 7.80
C ILE A 66 12.53 3.13 8.43
N LYS A 67 12.34 2.50 9.57
CA LYS A 67 13.42 1.92 10.38
C LYS A 67 13.46 0.40 10.24
N SER A 68 14.56 -0.19 10.69
CA SER A 68 14.77 -1.66 10.59
C SER A 68 13.75 -2.47 11.38
N GLU A 69 13.14 -1.91 12.41
CA GLU A 69 12.09 -2.56 13.21
C GLU A 69 10.68 -2.39 12.62
N ASP A 70 10.53 -1.55 11.61
CA ASP A 70 9.24 -1.32 10.95
C ASP A 70 8.96 -2.38 9.88
N GLU A 71 7.72 -2.48 9.45
CA GLU A 71 7.30 -3.35 8.36
C GLU A 71 6.81 -2.54 7.18
N ILE A 72 7.00 -3.08 5.97
CA ILE A 72 6.55 -2.46 4.72
C ILE A 72 5.58 -3.40 4.02
N ILE A 73 4.42 -2.89 3.67
CA ILE A 73 3.47 -3.50 2.74
C ILE A 73 3.56 -2.72 1.44
N LEU A 74 4.31 -3.24 0.49
CA LEU A 74 4.52 -2.59 -0.81
C LEU A 74 3.44 -3.05 -1.79
N LEU A 75 2.67 -2.11 -2.29
CA LEU A 75 1.65 -2.35 -3.30
C LEU A 75 2.05 -1.64 -4.59
N GLY A 76 2.07 -2.37 -5.68
CA GLY A 76 2.38 -1.83 -7.00
C GLY A 76 1.27 -2.10 -8.00
N ASP A 77 1.27 -1.32 -9.08
CA ASP A 77 0.32 -1.49 -10.18
C ASP A 77 0.60 -2.76 -10.98
N ILE A 78 1.87 -3.00 -11.31
CA ILE A 78 2.29 -4.15 -12.13
C ILE A 78 3.52 -4.81 -11.49
N ILE A 79 3.52 -6.13 -11.40
CA ILE A 79 4.72 -6.88 -11.04
C ILE A 79 5.70 -6.84 -12.22
N GLY A 80 6.96 -6.56 -11.93
CA GLY A 80 8.02 -6.52 -12.96
C GLY A 80 8.08 -5.21 -13.75
N GLY A 81 7.22 -4.25 -13.46
CA GLY A 81 7.32 -2.91 -14.03
C GLY A 81 8.42 -2.09 -13.39
N SER A 82 8.84 -1.03 -14.07
CA SER A 82 9.94 -0.17 -13.63
C SER A 82 9.72 0.43 -12.22
N PRO A 83 8.53 0.93 -11.85
CA PRO A 83 8.32 1.47 -10.51
C PRO A 83 8.58 0.44 -9.41
N MET A 84 8.00 -0.75 -9.53
CA MET A 84 8.19 -1.80 -8.53
C MET A 84 9.63 -2.30 -8.49
N THR A 85 10.25 -2.54 -9.64
CA THR A 85 11.63 -3.02 -9.71
C THR A 85 12.60 -2.04 -9.05
N ASN A 86 12.47 -0.76 -9.34
CA ASN A 86 13.30 0.27 -8.72
C ASN A 86 13.01 0.45 -7.23
N ALA A 87 11.76 0.36 -6.82
CA ALA A 87 11.39 0.41 -5.41
C ALA A 87 12.00 -0.74 -4.62
N LEU A 88 11.92 -1.97 -5.14
CA LEU A 88 12.51 -3.14 -4.51
C LEU A 88 14.03 -3.03 -4.39
N GLU A 89 14.68 -2.49 -5.39
CA GLU A 89 16.12 -2.24 -5.34
C GLU A 89 16.49 -1.28 -4.21
N GLN A 90 15.74 -0.19 -4.04
CA GLN A 90 15.98 0.78 -2.97
C GLN A 90 15.69 0.20 -1.58
N ILE A 91 14.65 -0.61 -1.45
CA ILE A 91 14.33 -1.33 -0.22
C ILE A 91 15.49 -2.27 0.15
N SER A 92 16.00 -3.02 -0.81
CA SER A 92 17.14 -3.93 -0.61
C SER A 92 18.41 -3.19 -0.21
N LYS A 93 18.73 -2.07 -0.88
CA LYS A 93 19.89 -1.24 -0.55
C LYS A 93 19.82 -0.67 0.86
N LYS A 94 18.63 -0.46 1.37
CA LYS A 94 18.40 0.01 2.75
C LYS A 94 18.38 -1.12 3.76
N GLY A 95 18.42 -2.38 3.31
CA GLY A 95 18.41 -3.56 4.18
C GLY A 95 17.04 -3.86 4.79
N LEU A 96 15.95 -3.50 4.09
CA LEU A 96 14.58 -3.64 4.58
C LEU A 96 13.80 -4.78 3.90
N GLU A 97 14.45 -5.61 3.11
CA GLU A 97 13.77 -6.66 2.33
C GLU A 97 13.07 -7.72 3.19
N GLU A 98 13.65 -8.10 4.33
CA GLU A 98 13.09 -9.15 5.19
C GLU A 98 11.77 -8.74 5.87
N GLN A 99 11.58 -7.43 6.10
CA GLN A 99 10.35 -6.91 6.70
C GLN A 99 9.38 -6.36 5.67
N THR A 100 9.59 -6.65 4.39
CA THR A 100 8.75 -6.17 3.29
C THR A 100 7.96 -7.31 2.67
N VAL A 101 6.65 -7.11 2.52
CA VAL A 101 5.78 -7.95 1.69
C VAL A 101 5.36 -7.16 0.48
N VAL A 102 5.20 -7.83 -0.67
CA VAL A 102 5.03 -7.18 -1.97
C VAL A 102 3.82 -7.74 -2.70
N PHE A 103 2.95 -6.86 -3.19
CA PHE A 103 1.78 -7.23 -3.98
C PHE A 103 1.71 -6.40 -5.24
N GLY A 104 1.42 -7.05 -6.37
CA GLY A 104 1.12 -6.39 -7.63
C GLY A 104 -0.37 -6.37 -7.91
N GLY A 105 -0.75 -5.66 -8.96
CA GLY A 105 -2.16 -5.55 -9.33
C GLY A 105 -3.01 -4.78 -8.33
N MET A 106 -2.42 -3.83 -7.63
CA MET A 106 -3.16 -3.08 -6.60
C MET A 106 -4.41 -2.42 -7.16
N ASN A 107 -5.44 -2.47 -6.34
CA ASN A 107 -6.68 -1.73 -6.53
C ASN A 107 -7.10 -1.09 -5.20
N LEU A 108 -8.17 -0.31 -5.22
CA LEU A 108 -8.62 0.39 -4.02
C LEU A 108 -8.98 -0.59 -2.89
N ALA A 109 -9.63 -1.70 -3.20
CA ALA A 109 -10.00 -2.69 -2.20
C ALA A 109 -8.77 -3.27 -1.48
N MET A 110 -7.71 -3.59 -2.23
CA MET A 110 -6.45 -4.06 -1.64
C MET A 110 -5.82 -3.00 -0.74
N ALA A 111 -5.67 -1.79 -1.26
CA ALA A 111 -5.02 -0.70 -0.53
C ALA A 111 -5.79 -0.28 0.72
N LEU A 112 -7.12 -0.25 0.63
CA LEU A 112 -7.98 0.09 1.77
C LEU A 112 -7.90 -0.99 2.85
N THR A 113 -7.95 -2.26 2.46
CA THR A 113 -7.81 -3.39 3.39
C THR A 113 -6.46 -3.34 4.10
N ALA A 114 -5.38 -3.11 3.38
CA ALA A 114 -4.05 -2.96 3.97
C ALA A 114 -4.02 -1.81 4.99
N THR A 115 -4.53 -0.66 4.61
CA THR A 115 -4.49 0.54 5.45
C THR A 115 -5.31 0.39 6.73
N LEU A 116 -6.49 -0.22 6.64
CA LEU A 116 -7.40 -0.35 7.78
C LEU A 116 -7.09 -1.55 8.69
N MET A 117 -6.49 -2.62 8.16
CA MET A 117 -6.32 -3.87 8.90
C MET A 117 -4.89 -4.15 9.37
N LYS A 118 -3.90 -3.50 8.80
CA LYS A 118 -2.49 -3.82 9.04
C LYS A 118 -2.06 -3.80 10.52
N ASP A 119 -2.66 -2.94 11.31
CA ASP A 119 -2.31 -2.80 12.73
C ASP A 119 -3.07 -3.75 13.65
N ASP A 120 -4.15 -4.38 13.15
CA ASP A 120 -5.04 -5.24 13.92
C ASP A 120 -4.73 -6.72 13.76
N VAL A 121 -4.00 -7.09 12.71
CA VAL A 121 -3.67 -8.48 12.40
C VAL A 121 -2.19 -8.63 12.07
N ASP A 122 -1.67 -9.83 12.23
CA ASP A 122 -0.32 -10.20 11.79
C ASP A 122 -0.22 -10.07 10.26
N THR A 123 0.92 -9.61 9.77
CA THR A 123 1.17 -9.42 8.34
C THR A 123 0.98 -10.72 7.55
N GLU A 124 1.37 -11.87 8.10
CA GLU A 124 1.13 -13.17 7.41
C GLU A 124 -0.35 -13.47 7.23
N LEU A 125 -1.19 -13.13 8.21
CA LEU A 125 -2.65 -13.28 8.10
C LEU A 125 -3.25 -12.25 7.15
N LEU A 126 -2.65 -11.08 7.05
CA LEU A 126 -3.13 -10.01 6.18
C LEU A 126 -2.97 -10.35 4.70
N LYS A 127 -1.94 -11.12 4.31
CA LYS A 127 -1.65 -11.44 2.91
C LYS A 127 -2.84 -12.04 2.17
N ASP A 128 -3.48 -13.04 2.74
CA ASP A 128 -4.63 -13.69 2.13
C ASP A 128 -5.83 -12.75 2.00
N SER A 129 -6.03 -11.89 3.00
CA SER A 129 -7.09 -10.88 2.97
C SER A 129 -6.87 -9.85 1.87
N LEU A 130 -5.64 -9.40 1.65
CA LEU A 130 -5.32 -8.44 0.60
C LEU A 130 -5.67 -8.99 -0.79
N ILE A 131 -5.27 -10.22 -1.06
CA ILE A 131 -5.55 -10.87 -2.34
C ILE A 131 -7.03 -11.15 -2.51
N SER A 132 -7.67 -11.67 -1.48
CA SER A 132 -9.10 -12.02 -1.50
C SER A 132 -9.97 -10.78 -1.72
N GLU A 133 -9.75 -9.73 -0.96
CA GLU A 133 -10.52 -8.49 -1.09
C GLU A 133 -10.29 -7.81 -2.44
N ALA A 134 -9.06 -7.82 -2.95
CA ALA A 134 -8.75 -7.27 -4.26
C ALA A 134 -9.47 -8.01 -5.38
N LYS A 135 -9.44 -9.35 -5.35
CA LYS A 135 -10.11 -10.19 -6.35
C LYS A 135 -11.63 -10.07 -6.27
N ASN A 136 -12.19 -10.06 -5.08
CA ASN A 136 -13.63 -9.99 -4.86
C ASN A 136 -14.23 -8.65 -5.27
N ALA A 137 -13.44 -7.60 -5.32
CA ALA A 137 -13.88 -6.27 -5.78
C ALA A 137 -14.07 -6.19 -7.29
N ILE A 138 -13.49 -7.13 -8.04
CA ILE A 138 -13.57 -7.17 -9.50
C ILE A 138 -14.79 -7.97 -9.91
N LYS A 139 -15.88 -7.29 -10.24
CA LYS A 139 -17.14 -7.93 -10.62
C LYS A 139 -17.96 -7.02 -11.53
N GLU A 140 -18.79 -7.63 -12.37
CA GLU A 140 -19.78 -6.92 -13.15
C GLU A 140 -20.91 -6.43 -12.23
N PHE A 141 -21.31 -5.19 -12.40
CA PHE A 141 -22.54 -4.68 -11.81
C PHE A 141 -23.65 -4.74 -12.86
N VAL A 142 -24.69 -5.54 -12.62
CA VAL A 142 -25.79 -5.70 -13.56
C VAL A 142 -26.86 -4.66 -13.24
N LEU A 143 -27.18 -3.82 -14.25
CA LEU A 143 -28.29 -2.88 -14.15
C LEU A 143 -29.58 -3.64 -14.39
N ASP A 144 -30.40 -3.71 -13.35
CA ASP A 144 -31.73 -4.31 -13.43
C ASP A 144 -32.78 -3.22 -13.40
N SER A 145 -33.55 -3.08 -14.49
CA SER A 145 -34.52 -2.00 -14.70
C SER A 145 -35.87 -2.24 -14.03
N GLY A 146 -35.94 -3.01 -12.98
CA GLY A 146 -37.24 -3.29 -12.35
C GLY A 146 -37.23 -4.16 -11.15
N ALA A 147 -36.10 -4.52 -10.65
CA ALA A 147 -36.00 -5.31 -9.44
C ALA A 147 -36.10 -4.46 -8.20
N ASP A 148 -36.85 -4.93 -7.24
CA ASP A 148 -36.82 -4.45 -5.87
C ASP A 148 -35.49 -4.87 -5.26
N ASP A 149 -34.45 -4.11 -5.55
CA ASP A 149 -33.13 -4.40 -5.01
C ASP A 149 -33.03 -3.87 -3.61
N GLU A 150 -33.26 -4.73 -2.67
CA GLU A 150 -32.83 -4.56 -1.29
C GLU A 150 -31.33 -4.86 -1.18
N GLU A 151 -30.51 -4.32 -2.07
CA GLU A 151 -29.09 -4.53 -1.96
C GLU A 151 -28.50 -3.55 -0.97
N ASP A 152 -27.69 -4.12 -0.07
CA ASP A 152 -26.96 -3.36 0.92
C ASP A 152 -26.06 -2.34 0.25
N GLU A 153 -26.35 -1.08 0.47
CA GLU A 153 -25.44 -0.02 0.11
C GLU A 153 -24.24 -0.05 1.05
N ILE A 154 -23.10 -0.11 0.42
CA ILE A 154 -21.82 0.01 1.15
C ILE A 154 -21.50 1.47 1.36
#